data_bc6e1beb6c9565cc5fd690d0cef2276e
#
_entry.id   bc6e1beb6c9565cc5fd690d0cef2276e
#
_cell.length_a   1.000
_cell.length_b   1.000
_cell.length_c   1.000
_cell.angle_alpha   90.00
_cell.angle_beta   90.00
_cell.angle_gamma   90.00
#
_symmetry.space_group_name_H-M   'P 1'
#
loop_
_entity.id
_entity.type
_entity.pdbx_description
1 polymer ?
#
loop_
_entity_poly.entity_id
_entity_poly.type
_entity_poly.pdbx_seq_one_letter_code
_entity_poly.pdbx_strand_id
1 'polypeptide(L)'
;PMALAAPGALVYLLEVAGDGKRYKLALRTDDRFDGVSYQASFAPRAGAWSEVRLAVSEFVASFRGRTVRDAPALDPAAVRQMGLL
;
A
#
# COMPACT_ATOMS: atom_id res chain seq x y z
N PRO A 1 -10.77 8.04 12.88
CA PRO A 1 -9.39 7.79 12.51
C PRO A 1 -9.18 6.35 12.06
N MET A 2 -8.36 6.20 11.07
CA MET A 2 -8.07 4.88 10.51
C MET A 2 -6.95 4.22 11.32
N ALA A 3 -7.14 2.97 11.70
CA ALA A 3 -6.07 2.19 12.28
C ALA A 3 -5.10 1.77 11.17
N LEU A 4 -3.80 2.03 11.34
CA LEU A 4 -2.80 1.64 10.36
C LEU A 4 -2.43 0.17 10.49
N ALA A 5 -2.33 -0.33 11.71
CA ALA A 5 -2.07 -1.75 11.96
C ALA A 5 -3.37 -2.53 11.91
N ALA A 6 -3.40 -3.61 11.15
CA ALA A 6 -4.59 -4.42 10.95
C ALA A 6 -4.24 -5.92 11.00
N PRO A 7 -4.03 -6.46 12.21
CA PRO A 7 -3.67 -7.87 12.35
C PRO A 7 -4.71 -8.77 11.69
N GLY A 8 -4.25 -9.73 10.88
CA GLY A 8 -5.12 -10.66 10.18
C GLY A 8 -5.79 -10.10 8.93
N ALA A 9 -5.49 -8.86 8.53
CA ALA A 9 -6.04 -8.31 7.30
C ALA A 9 -5.50 -9.08 6.09
N LEU A 10 -6.39 -9.37 5.12
CA LEU A 10 -6.04 -10.02 3.87
C LEU A 10 -6.12 -9.06 2.68
N VAL A 11 -6.92 -8.01 2.81
CA VAL A 11 -7.21 -7.07 1.74
C VAL A 11 -7.33 -5.67 2.31
N TYR A 12 -6.77 -4.68 1.61
CA TYR A 12 -7.03 -3.27 1.88
C TYR A 12 -8.11 -2.77 0.93
N LEU A 13 -9.11 -2.09 1.48
CA LEU A 13 -10.19 -1.49 0.71
C LEU A 13 -10.03 0.02 0.72
N LEU A 14 -10.03 0.63 -0.47
CA LEU A 14 -9.90 2.06 -0.63
C LEU A 14 -11.10 2.58 -1.40
N GLU A 15 -11.70 3.67 -0.93
CA GLU A 15 -12.66 4.43 -1.72
C GLU A 15 -11.96 5.66 -2.27
N VAL A 16 -11.87 5.74 -3.59
CA VAL A 16 -11.12 6.80 -4.25
C VAL A 16 -11.90 7.36 -5.42
N ALA A 17 -11.76 8.68 -5.61
CA ALA A 17 -12.19 9.35 -6.82
C ALA A 17 -10.91 9.70 -7.59
N GLY A 18 -10.73 9.08 -8.73
CA GLY A 18 -9.50 9.20 -9.49
C GLY A 18 -9.58 10.23 -10.61
N ASP A 19 -8.45 10.44 -11.24
CA ASP A 19 -8.28 11.31 -12.39
C ASP A 19 -7.83 10.53 -13.64
N GLY A 20 -7.96 9.21 -13.63
CA GLY A 20 -7.51 8.35 -14.71
C GLY A 20 -6.04 7.98 -14.65
N LYS A 21 -5.30 8.48 -13.68
CA LYS A 21 -3.87 8.18 -13.52
C LYS A 21 -3.68 6.94 -12.64
N ARG A 22 -2.48 6.39 -12.73
CA ARG A 22 -2.09 5.25 -11.89
C ARG A 22 -1.41 5.75 -10.62
N TYR A 23 -1.76 5.12 -9.51
CA TYR A 23 -1.20 5.43 -8.19
C TYR A 23 -0.62 4.18 -7.56
N LYS A 24 0.17 4.38 -6.51
CA LYS A 24 0.65 3.30 -5.66
C LYS A 24 0.27 3.59 -4.22
N LEU A 25 -0.25 2.58 -3.52
CA LEU A 25 -0.37 2.63 -2.07
C LEU A 25 0.94 2.10 -1.49
N ALA A 26 1.60 2.92 -0.69
CA ALA A 26 2.85 2.56 -0.03
C ALA A 26 2.61 2.37 1.46
N LEU A 27 3.04 1.24 2.00
CA LEU A 27 2.92 0.91 3.43
C LEU A 27 4.31 0.71 4.00
N ARG A 28 4.57 1.30 5.16
CA ARG A 28 5.82 1.13 5.88
C ARG A 28 5.56 0.47 7.22
N THR A 29 6.46 -0.41 7.60
CA THR A 29 6.36 -1.18 8.84
C THR A 29 7.33 -0.66 9.90
N ASP A 30 8.07 0.42 9.62
CA ASP A 30 8.91 1.10 10.58
C ASP A 30 8.73 2.61 10.47
N ASP A 31 9.37 3.37 11.38
CA ASP A 31 9.25 4.84 11.42
C ASP A 31 10.34 5.55 10.63
N ARG A 32 11.21 4.82 9.95
CA ARG A 32 12.31 5.42 9.20
C ARG A 32 11.87 5.74 7.79
N PHE A 33 12.22 6.93 7.30
CA PHE A 33 11.91 7.35 5.94
C PHE A 33 12.70 6.59 4.88
N ASP A 34 13.87 6.07 5.25
CA ASP A 34 14.74 5.35 4.34
C ASP A 34 14.57 3.83 4.43
N GLY A 35 13.56 3.37 5.11
CA GLY A 35 13.26 1.96 5.22
C GLY A 35 12.56 1.39 3.99
N VAL A 36 12.35 0.08 4.00
CA VAL A 36 11.61 -0.61 2.96
C VAL A 36 10.14 -0.20 3.00
N SER A 37 9.56 0.08 1.83
CA SER A 37 8.13 0.27 1.70
C SER A 37 7.52 -0.87 0.90
N TYR A 38 6.29 -1.25 1.24
CA TYR A 38 5.52 -2.24 0.51
C TYR A 38 4.51 -1.50 -0.36
N GLN A 39 4.53 -1.75 -1.66
CA GLN A 39 3.77 -0.96 -2.62
C GLN A 39 2.88 -1.84 -3.49
N ALA A 40 1.67 -1.37 -3.73
CA ALA A 40 0.74 -1.97 -4.69
C ALA A 40 0.17 -0.88 -5.58
N SER A 41 0.13 -1.13 -6.87
CA SER A 41 -0.36 -0.18 -7.87
C SER A 41 -1.85 -0.33 -8.09
N PHE A 42 -2.53 0.78 -8.36
CA PHE A 42 -3.93 0.77 -8.76
C PHE A 42 -4.23 1.97 -9.67
N ALA A 43 -5.29 1.86 -10.46
CA ALA A 43 -5.72 2.91 -11.37
C ALA A 43 -7.21 3.16 -11.16
N PRO A 44 -7.61 4.14 -10.33
CA PRO A 44 -9.01 4.42 -10.11
C PRO A 44 -9.65 5.04 -11.36
N ARG A 45 -10.96 4.83 -11.51
CA ARG A 45 -11.71 5.42 -12.62
C ARG A 45 -11.73 6.94 -12.51
N ALA A 46 -11.58 7.62 -13.65
CA ALA A 46 -11.66 9.06 -13.70
C ALA A 46 -13.09 9.53 -13.40
N GLY A 47 -13.22 10.56 -12.57
CA GLY A 47 -14.47 11.26 -12.34
C GLY A 47 -15.53 10.53 -11.52
N ALA A 48 -15.22 9.37 -10.96
CA ALA A 48 -16.17 8.61 -10.17
C ALA A 48 -15.51 8.03 -8.92
N TRP A 49 -16.30 7.90 -7.86
CA TRP A 49 -15.88 7.15 -6.68
C TRP A 49 -15.90 5.66 -7.01
N SER A 50 -14.84 5.00 -6.66
CA SER A 50 -14.75 3.55 -6.86
C SER A 50 -14.05 2.90 -5.68
N GLU A 51 -14.41 1.63 -5.42
CA GLU A 51 -13.73 0.82 -4.42
C GLU A 51 -12.57 0.10 -5.09
N VAL A 52 -11.39 0.23 -4.50
CA VAL A 52 -10.19 -0.48 -4.94
C VAL A 52 -9.84 -1.51 -3.87
N ARG A 53 -9.62 -2.74 -4.30
CA ARG A 53 -9.22 -3.85 -3.42
C ARG A 53 -7.77 -4.20 -3.71
N LEU A 54 -6.94 -4.13 -2.68
CA LEU A 54 -5.53 -4.47 -2.78
C LEU A 54 -5.23 -5.61 -1.81
N ALA A 55 -5.03 -6.80 -2.33
CA ALA A 55 -4.69 -7.95 -1.50
C ALA A 55 -3.31 -7.73 -0.87
N VAL A 56 -3.13 -8.19 0.36
CA VAL A 56 -1.85 -8.08 1.05
C VAL A 56 -0.73 -8.74 0.22
N SER A 57 -1.05 -9.84 -0.48
CA SER A 57 -0.09 -10.56 -1.31
C SER A 57 0.34 -9.78 -2.57
N GLU A 58 -0.38 -8.71 -2.93
CA GLU A 58 -0.02 -7.90 -4.10
C GLU A 58 1.05 -6.85 -3.80
N PHE A 59 1.35 -6.61 -2.53
CA PHE A 59 2.33 -5.62 -2.15
C PHE A 59 3.74 -6.14 -2.37
N VAL A 60 4.56 -5.32 -3.01
CA VAL A 60 5.95 -5.63 -3.34
C VAL A 60 6.86 -4.73 -2.52
N ALA A 61 7.84 -5.34 -1.85
CA ALA A 61 8.81 -4.59 -1.07
C ALA A 61 9.73 -3.79 -2.00
N SER A 62 9.95 -2.53 -1.65
CA SER A 62 10.77 -1.61 -2.41
C SER A 62 11.68 -0.81 -1.48
N PHE A 63 12.90 -0.58 -1.91
CA PHE A 63 13.86 0.25 -1.19
C PHE A 63 14.56 1.16 -2.19
N ARG A 64 14.39 2.46 -2.01
CA ARG A 64 14.98 3.48 -2.89
C ARG A 64 14.68 3.22 -4.38
N GLY A 65 13.42 2.88 -4.69
CA GLY A 65 12.97 2.63 -6.05
C GLY A 65 13.33 1.28 -6.62
N ARG A 66 13.93 0.39 -5.84
CA ARG A 66 14.30 -0.95 -6.30
C ARG A 66 13.51 -2.00 -5.55
N THR A 67 13.05 -3.03 -6.27
CA THR A 67 12.39 -4.17 -5.66
C THR A 67 13.35 -4.94 -4.76
N VAL A 68 12.92 -5.25 -3.54
CA VAL A 68 13.68 -6.04 -2.58
C VAL A 68 13.12 -7.45 -2.58
N ARG A 69 13.86 -8.40 -3.15
CA ARG A 69 13.35 -9.76 -3.35
C ARG A 69 13.38 -10.64 -2.09
N ASP A 70 14.30 -10.35 -1.18
CA ASP A 70 14.48 -11.15 0.05
C ASP A 70 13.70 -10.60 1.23
N ALA A 71 12.95 -9.52 1.05
CA ALA A 71 12.16 -8.97 2.14
C ALA A 71 11.06 -9.95 2.54
N PRO A 72 10.71 -10.01 3.83
CA PRO A 72 9.58 -10.81 4.26
C PRO A 72 8.29 -10.27 3.66
N ALA A 73 7.26 -11.12 3.58
CA ALA A 73 5.95 -10.69 3.14
C ALA A 73 5.41 -9.59 4.05
N LEU A 74 4.58 -8.69 3.48
CA LEU A 74 3.96 -7.64 4.27
C LEU A 74 3.16 -8.24 5.43
N ASP A 75 3.44 -7.74 6.63
CA ASP A 75 2.68 -8.08 7.83
C ASP A 75 1.75 -6.91 8.15
N PRO A 76 0.43 -7.05 7.95
CA PRO A 76 -0.50 -5.95 8.20
C PRO A 76 -0.48 -5.46 9.66
N ALA A 77 -0.11 -6.33 10.59
CA ALA A 77 -0.03 -5.96 12.01
C ALA A 77 1.11 -4.99 12.29
N ALA A 78 2.10 -4.93 11.42
CA ALA A 78 3.30 -4.11 11.61
C ALA A 78 3.23 -2.76 10.89
N VAL A 79 2.17 -2.47 10.15
CA VAL A 79 2.07 -1.23 9.37
C VAL A 79 2.05 -0.01 10.29
N ARG A 80 2.93 0.95 10.05
CA ARG A 80 3.09 2.18 10.81
C ARG A 80 2.72 3.43 10.02
N GLN A 81 2.97 3.42 8.72
CA GLN A 81 2.75 4.57 7.86
C GLN A 81 2.14 4.13 6.55
N MET A 82 1.35 5.01 5.94
CA MET A 82 0.85 4.79 4.58
C MET A 82 0.87 6.11 3.80
N GLY A 83 0.98 5.99 2.49
CA GLY A 83 0.97 7.13 1.61
C GLY A 83 0.59 6.73 0.20
N LEU A 84 0.22 7.73 -0.60
CA LEU A 84 -0.04 7.57 -2.02
C LEU A 84 1.09 8.20 -2.82
N LEU A 85 1.49 7.50 -3.85
CA LEU A 85 2.55 7.96 -4.76
C LEU A 85 2.01 8.19 -6.16
#